data_f30e9102eb0302deca3a3e632fffdcd0
#
_entry.id   f30e9102eb0302deca3a3e632fffdcd0
#
_cell.length_a   1.000
_cell.length_b   1.000
_cell.length_c   1.000
_cell.angle_alpha   90.00
_cell.angle_beta   90.00
_cell.angle_gamma   90.00
#
_symmetry.space_group_name_H-M   'P 1'
#
loop_
_entity.id
_entity.type
_entity.pdbx_description
1 polymer ?
#
loop_
_entity_poly.entity_id
_entity_poly.type
_entity_poly.pdbx_seq_one_letter_code
_entity_poly.pdbx_strand_id
1 'polypeptide(L)'
;MAIPDIYQFLRDGGYWEEPEWLAGELSGVEDTTPVIVKGAFGEEKTCELCTATLDIFVSVLGAEAGNLALKVMATDGLYIGGGIPPRIISLLEKPSFLKAFRNKGRYSNLMGKIPVHVITNPKAALIGAAFYGLEVANI
;
A
#
# COMPACT_ATOMS: atom_id res chain seq x y z
N MET A 1 1.64 8.83 -9.63
CA MET A 1 1.78 7.83 -8.52
C MET A 1 0.45 7.12 -8.34
N ALA A 2 0.42 5.82 -8.06
CA ALA A 2 -0.81 5.00 -8.15
C ALA A 2 -2.01 5.52 -7.31
N ILE A 3 -1.79 6.02 -6.10
CA ILE A 3 -2.90 6.50 -5.25
C ILE A 3 -3.58 7.74 -5.87
N PRO A 4 -2.88 8.81 -6.26
CA PRO A 4 -3.49 9.93 -6.97
C PRO A 4 -4.18 9.55 -8.28
N ASP A 5 -3.61 8.62 -9.05
CA ASP A 5 -4.18 8.19 -10.34
C ASP A 5 -5.51 7.45 -10.14
N ILE A 6 -5.59 6.57 -9.11
CA ILE A 6 -6.84 5.88 -8.74
C ILE A 6 -7.87 6.90 -8.26
N TYR A 7 -7.46 7.84 -7.40
CA TYR A 7 -8.33 8.89 -6.90
C TYR A 7 -8.95 9.71 -8.04
N GLN A 8 -8.10 10.18 -8.95
CA GLN A 8 -8.55 10.96 -10.11
C GLN A 8 -9.50 10.16 -11.00
N PHE A 9 -9.20 8.90 -11.27
CA PHE A 9 -10.07 8.02 -12.04
C PHE A 9 -11.47 7.88 -11.42
N LEU A 10 -11.53 7.68 -10.10
CA LEU A 10 -12.81 7.51 -9.39
C LEU A 10 -13.60 8.81 -9.36
N ARG A 11 -12.95 9.95 -9.14
CA ARG A 11 -13.56 11.28 -9.18
C ARG A 11 -14.11 11.61 -10.58
N ASP A 12 -13.26 11.49 -11.59
CA ASP A 12 -13.59 11.88 -12.97
C ASP A 12 -14.64 10.94 -13.58
N GLY A 13 -14.69 9.69 -13.12
CA GLY A 13 -15.74 8.72 -13.46
C GLY A 13 -17.09 8.96 -12.77
N GLY A 14 -17.16 9.91 -11.83
CA GLY A 14 -18.39 10.23 -11.10
C GLY A 14 -18.85 9.12 -10.14
N TYR A 15 -17.92 8.24 -9.71
CA TYR A 15 -18.26 7.15 -8.80
C TYR A 15 -18.51 7.62 -7.37
N TRP A 16 -17.83 8.70 -6.95
CA TRP A 16 -17.98 9.38 -5.67
C TRP A 16 -17.80 10.88 -5.83
N GLU A 17 -18.48 11.67 -5.00
CA GLU A 17 -18.33 13.12 -4.95
C GLU A 17 -17.08 13.52 -4.17
N GLU A 18 -16.36 14.51 -4.68
CA GLU A 18 -15.23 15.13 -4.00
C GLU A 18 -15.75 16.23 -3.07
N PRO A 19 -15.56 16.14 -1.74
CA PRO A 19 -15.98 17.17 -0.81
C PRO A 19 -15.19 18.48 -1.02
N GLU A 20 -15.85 19.64 -0.91
CA GLU A 20 -15.21 20.97 -1.09
C GLU A 20 -13.98 21.16 -0.18
N TRP A 21 -14.05 20.71 1.07
CA TRP A 21 -12.92 20.82 2.00
C TRP A 21 -11.67 20.05 1.50
N LEU A 22 -11.88 18.91 0.86
CA LEU A 22 -10.80 18.09 0.33
C LEU A 22 -10.21 18.66 -0.94
N ALA A 23 -11.05 19.18 -1.84
CA ALA A 23 -10.62 19.87 -3.05
C ALA A 23 -9.70 21.06 -2.72
N GLY A 24 -10.03 21.82 -1.64
CA GLY A 24 -9.20 22.90 -1.15
C GLY A 24 -7.82 22.42 -0.65
N GLU A 25 -7.77 21.33 0.13
CA GLU A 25 -6.50 20.76 0.63
C GLU A 25 -5.64 20.17 -0.52
N LEU A 26 -6.26 19.56 -1.51
CA LEU A 26 -5.57 18.97 -2.67
C LEU A 26 -4.97 20.02 -3.60
N SER A 27 -5.63 21.16 -3.78
CA SER A 27 -5.16 22.24 -4.68
C SER A 27 -3.89 22.93 -4.20
N GLY A 28 -3.58 22.83 -2.91
CA GLY A 28 -2.44 23.50 -2.27
C GLY A 28 -1.15 22.68 -2.21
N VAL A 29 -1.13 21.43 -2.72
CA VAL A 29 0.01 20.52 -2.53
C VAL A 29 0.45 19.87 -3.84
N GLU A 30 1.75 19.65 -3.97
CA GLU A 30 2.34 18.94 -5.12
C GLU A 30 2.13 17.42 -5.01
N ASP A 31 2.34 16.83 -3.82
CA ASP A 31 2.03 15.42 -3.54
C ASP A 31 0.70 15.29 -2.78
N THR A 32 -0.32 14.84 -3.50
CA THR A 32 -1.67 14.66 -2.96
C THR A 32 -1.83 13.37 -2.15
N THR A 33 -0.87 12.44 -2.21
CA THR A 33 -0.95 11.15 -1.52
C THR A 33 -1.19 11.27 -0.01
N PRO A 34 -0.46 12.12 0.75
CA PRO A 34 -0.70 12.28 2.18
C PRO A 34 -2.10 12.80 2.51
N VAL A 35 -2.64 13.71 1.67
CA VAL A 35 -3.98 14.29 1.86
C VAL A 35 -5.06 13.22 1.64
N ILE A 36 -4.94 12.42 0.56
CA ILE A 36 -5.86 11.32 0.26
C ILE A 36 -5.83 10.28 1.39
N VAL A 37 -4.64 9.90 1.87
CA VAL A 37 -4.51 8.95 2.99
C VAL A 37 -5.17 9.51 4.25
N LYS A 38 -4.89 10.78 4.60
CA LYS A 38 -5.52 11.45 5.77
C LYS A 38 -7.03 11.52 5.62
N GLY A 39 -7.54 11.84 4.42
CA GLY A 39 -8.98 11.92 4.14
C GLY A 39 -9.73 10.59 4.31
N ALA A 40 -9.03 9.46 4.16
CA ALA A 40 -9.62 8.13 4.40
C ALA A 40 -9.68 7.73 5.88
N PHE A 41 -8.84 8.32 6.74
CA PHE A 41 -8.72 7.99 8.16
C PHE A 41 -9.19 9.10 9.11
N GLY A 42 -9.71 10.21 8.59
CA GLY A 42 -10.13 11.35 9.38
C GLY A 42 -11.20 10.98 10.41
N GLU A 43 -10.96 11.32 11.71
CA GLU A 43 -11.93 11.07 12.78
C GLU A 43 -13.13 12.01 12.70
N GLU A 44 -12.93 13.26 12.27
CA GLU A 44 -13.98 14.29 12.18
C GLU A 44 -14.64 14.35 10.78
N LYS A 45 -13.87 14.06 9.73
CA LYS A 45 -14.31 14.12 8.34
C LYS A 45 -13.67 12.98 7.54
N THR A 46 -14.44 11.95 7.25
CA THR A 46 -14.05 10.88 6.33
C THR A 46 -14.53 11.19 4.92
N CYS A 47 -13.73 10.87 3.93
CA CYS A 47 -14.07 10.97 2.52
C CYS A 47 -14.22 9.57 1.92
N GLU A 48 -15.42 9.24 1.44
CA GLU A 48 -15.70 7.94 0.82
C GLU A 48 -14.84 7.72 -0.43
N LEU A 49 -14.61 8.75 -1.23
CA LEU A 49 -13.71 8.71 -2.39
C LEU A 49 -12.29 8.33 -2.00
N CYS A 50 -11.76 8.90 -0.89
CA CYS A 50 -10.45 8.54 -0.37
C CYS A 50 -10.41 7.09 0.13
N THR A 51 -11.45 6.65 0.85
CA THR A 51 -11.56 5.28 1.35
C THR A 51 -11.61 4.28 0.20
N ALA A 52 -12.45 4.53 -0.82
CA ALA A 52 -12.54 3.69 -2.01
C ALA A 52 -11.21 3.63 -2.79
N THR A 53 -10.52 4.78 -2.89
CA THR A 53 -9.19 4.86 -3.50
C THR A 53 -8.20 3.94 -2.81
N LEU A 54 -8.13 3.98 -1.47
CA LEU A 54 -7.20 3.15 -0.71
C LEU A 54 -7.60 1.67 -0.71
N ASP A 55 -8.88 1.35 -0.71
CA ASP A 55 -9.34 -0.05 -0.79
C ASP A 55 -8.95 -0.69 -2.14
N ILE A 56 -9.08 0.05 -3.25
CA ILE A 56 -8.60 -0.38 -4.56
C ILE A 56 -7.08 -0.51 -4.55
N PHE A 57 -6.36 0.50 -4.05
CA PHE A 57 -4.90 0.46 -3.96
C PHE A 57 -4.40 -0.76 -3.19
N VAL A 58 -4.98 -1.04 -2.02
CA VAL A 58 -4.62 -2.19 -1.16
C VAL A 58 -4.91 -3.52 -1.86
N SER A 59 -6.02 -3.62 -2.59
CA SER A 59 -6.37 -4.81 -3.36
C SER A 59 -5.38 -5.05 -4.50
N VAL A 60 -5.03 -4.02 -5.26
CA VAL A 60 -4.04 -4.10 -6.35
C VAL A 60 -2.66 -4.44 -5.80
N LEU A 61 -2.26 -3.79 -4.70
CA LEU A 61 -0.99 -4.08 -4.02
C LEU A 61 -0.92 -5.55 -3.57
N GLY A 62 -2.00 -6.08 -3.01
CA GLY A 62 -2.09 -7.48 -2.61
C GLY A 62 -1.99 -8.42 -3.81
N ALA A 63 -2.68 -8.10 -4.90
CA ALA A 63 -2.63 -8.90 -6.13
C ALA A 63 -1.22 -8.95 -6.72
N GLU A 64 -0.54 -7.79 -6.81
CA GLU A 64 0.81 -7.70 -7.38
C GLU A 64 1.85 -8.33 -6.47
N ALA A 65 1.77 -8.10 -5.16
CA ALA A 65 2.60 -8.79 -4.18
C ALA A 65 2.49 -10.31 -4.30
N GLY A 66 1.27 -10.82 -4.49
CA GLY A 66 1.04 -12.25 -4.72
C GLY A 66 1.61 -12.75 -6.06
N ASN A 67 1.53 -11.95 -7.13
CA ASN A 67 2.15 -12.27 -8.41
C ASN A 67 3.67 -12.39 -8.29
N LEU A 68 4.29 -11.42 -7.60
CA LEU A 68 5.74 -11.41 -7.38
C LEU A 68 6.17 -12.61 -6.52
N ALA A 69 5.50 -12.85 -5.40
CA ALA A 69 5.79 -13.97 -4.51
C ALA A 69 5.72 -15.32 -5.26
N LEU A 70 4.71 -15.51 -6.11
CA LEU A 70 4.55 -16.69 -6.92
C LEU A 70 5.64 -16.81 -8.01
N LYS A 71 5.97 -15.70 -8.67
CA LYS A 71 6.98 -15.65 -9.73
C LYS A 71 8.35 -16.11 -9.27
N VAL A 72 8.75 -15.70 -8.05
CA VAL A 72 10.07 -16.05 -7.49
C VAL A 72 10.01 -17.19 -6.47
N MET A 73 8.83 -17.78 -6.24
CA MET A 73 8.60 -18.84 -5.24
C MET A 73 9.10 -18.45 -3.83
N ALA A 74 8.70 -17.24 -3.39
CA ALA A 74 9.13 -16.66 -2.12
C ALA A 74 8.45 -17.36 -0.91
N THR A 75 8.73 -18.63 -0.70
CA THR A 75 8.07 -19.47 0.33
C THR A 75 8.39 -19.05 1.76
N ASP A 76 9.54 -18.40 1.98
CA ASP A 76 10.00 -17.97 3.31
C ASP A 76 9.38 -16.64 3.74
N GLY A 77 8.76 -15.90 2.80
CA GLY A 77 8.04 -14.67 3.10
C GLY A 77 8.22 -13.55 2.10
N LEU A 78 7.34 -12.55 2.23
CA LEU A 78 7.38 -11.31 1.45
C LEU A 78 7.40 -10.13 2.41
N TYR A 79 8.27 -9.16 2.13
CA TYR A 79 8.40 -7.94 2.92
C TYR A 79 7.93 -6.73 2.11
N ILE A 80 6.96 -5.99 2.63
CA ILE A 80 6.44 -4.77 2.03
C ILE A 80 7.12 -3.58 2.72
N GLY A 81 7.94 -2.84 1.96
CA GLY A 81 8.65 -1.67 2.45
C GLY A 81 8.26 -0.40 1.72
N GLY A 82 8.74 0.74 2.23
CA GLY A 82 8.50 2.07 1.68
C GLY A 82 7.73 2.99 2.61
N GLY A 83 7.44 4.22 2.16
CA GLY A 83 6.81 5.25 2.99
C GLY A 83 5.30 5.12 3.15
N ILE A 84 4.62 4.42 2.25
CA ILE A 84 3.16 4.27 2.26
C ILE A 84 2.69 3.15 3.19
N PRO A 85 3.25 1.91 3.14
CA PRO A 85 2.74 0.77 3.90
C PRO A 85 2.59 1.02 5.41
N PRO A 86 3.53 1.67 6.12
CA PRO A 86 3.35 1.97 7.54
C PRO A 86 2.17 2.89 7.85
N ARG A 87 1.81 3.77 6.90
CA ARG A 87 0.71 4.74 7.08
C ARG A 87 -0.67 4.13 6.86
N ILE A 88 -0.75 3.01 6.17
CA ILE A 88 -1.99 2.30 5.83
C ILE A 88 -2.03 0.90 6.44
N ILE A 89 -1.28 0.64 7.50
CA ILE A 89 -1.14 -0.70 8.10
C ILE A 89 -2.50 -1.27 8.51
N SER A 90 -3.39 -0.43 9.04
CA SER A 90 -4.76 -0.82 9.42
C SER A 90 -5.61 -1.29 8.22
N LEU A 91 -5.32 -0.82 7.00
CA LEU A 91 -5.96 -1.32 5.78
C LEU A 91 -5.30 -2.61 5.28
N LEU A 92 -3.98 -2.74 5.43
CA LEU A 92 -3.25 -3.96 5.05
C LEU A 92 -3.63 -5.15 5.95
N GLU A 93 -4.04 -4.89 7.19
CA GLU A 93 -4.57 -5.90 8.12
C GLU A 93 -6.00 -6.34 7.77
N LYS A 94 -6.73 -5.55 6.96
CA LYS A 94 -8.06 -5.96 6.48
C LYS A 94 -7.96 -7.16 5.53
N PRO A 95 -9.02 -7.96 5.41
CA PRO A 95 -9.02 -9.15 4.54
C PRO A 95 -8.75 -8.87 3.06
N SER A 96 -9.00 -7.65 2.56
CA SER A 96 -8.89 -7.27 1.16
C SER A 96 -7.49 -7.53 0.57
N PHE A 97 -6.44 -7.13 1.29
CA PHE A 97 -5.05 -7.39 0.88
C PHE A 97 -4.76 -8.89 0.74
N LEU A 98 -4.96 -9.64 1.83
CA LEU A 98 -4.65 -11.07 1.85
C LEU A 98 -5.54 -11.87 0.90
N LYS A 99 -6.79 -11.45 0.71
CA LYS A 99 -7.70 -12.06 -0.27
C LYS A 99 -7.15 -11.91 -1.69
N ALA A 100 -6.72 -10.70 -2.07
CA ALA A 100 -6.13 -10.44 -3.38
C ALA A 100 -4.77 -11.15 -3.55
N PHE A 101 -3.92 -11.14 -2.53
CA PHE A 101 -2.63 -11.85 -2.48
C PHE A 101 -2.79 -13.35 -2.73
N ARG A 102 -3.76 -13.98 -2.06
CA ARG A 102 -4.00 -15.42 -2.13
C ARG A 102 -4.80 -15.87 -3.35
N ASN A 103 -5.48 -14.95 -4.05
CA ASN A 103 -6.32 -15.27 -5.20
C ASN A 103 -5.48 -15.62 -6.44
N LYS A 104 -4.86 -16.80 -6.42
CA LYS A 104 -3.97 -17.32 -7.46
C LYS A 104 -4.43 -18.70 -7.97
N GLY A 105 -5.74 -18.91 -8.05
CA GLY A 105 -6.33 -20.13 -8.57
C GLY A 105 -5.81 -21.38 -7.85
N ARG A 106 -5.26 -22.35 -8.58
CA ARG A 106 -4.73 -23.59 -8.01
C ARG A 106 -3.58 -23.40 -6.99
N TYR A 107 -2.93 -22.26 -6.98
CA TYR A 107 -1.84 -21.94 -6.05
C TYR A 107 -2.31 -21.24 -4.77
N SER A 108 -3.61 -21.00 -4.58
CA SER A 108 -4.14 -20.28 -3.42
C SER A 108 -3.74 -20.90 -2.08
N ASN A 109 -3.67 -22.25 -2.01
CA ASN A 109 -3.24 -22.96 -0.80
C ASN A 109 -1.74 -22.72 -0.49
N LEU A 110 -0.89 -22.67 -1.51
CA LEU A 110 0.52 -22.32 -1.37
C LEU A 110 0.65 -20.87 -0.89
N MET A 111 -0.04 -19.95 -1.56
CA MET A 111 -0.02 -18.54 -1.20
C MET A 111 -0.51 -18.26 0.22
N GLY A 112 -1.42 -19.09 0.73
CA GLY A 112 -1.91 -19.01 2.10
C GLY A 112 -0.87 -19.34 3.18
N LYS A 113 0.23 -19.99 2.81
CA LYS A 113 1.33 -20.36 3.71
C LYS A 113 2.48 -19.36 3.70
N ILE A 114 2.52 -18.45 2.73
CA ILE A 114 3.57 -17.43 2.61
C ILE A 114 3.29 -16.31 3.60
N PRO A 115 4.16 -16.04 4.57
CA PRO A 115 4.00 -14.92 5.48
C PRO A 115 4.26 -13.59 4.75
N VAL A 116 3.46 -12.57 5.10
CA VAL A 116 3.62 -11.21 4.58
C VAL A 116 3.91 -10.29 5.75
N HIS A 117 5.00 -9.54 5.66
CA HIS A 117 5.47 -8.62 6.67
C HIS A 117 5.48 -7.19 6.15
N VAL A 118 5.12 -6.23 7.00
CA VAL A 118 5.27 -4.80 6.71
C VAL A 118 6.48 -4.25 7.46
N ILE A 119 7.41 -3.63 6.73
CA ILE A 119 8.57 -2.96 7.32
C ILE A 119 8.10 -1.61 7.86
N THR A 120 8.08 -1.45 9.18
CA THR A 120 7.64 -0.23 9.86
C THR A 120 8.77 0.74 10.19
N ASN A 121 10.03 0.26 10.16
CA ASN A 121 11.19 1.11 10.40
C ASN A 121 11.57 1.91 9.15
N PRO A 122 11.43 3.25 9.14
CA PRO A 122 11.76 4.07 7.96
C PRO A 122 13.26 4.08 7.63
N LYS A 123 14.12 3.66 8.57
CA LYS A 123 15.57 3.58 8.39
C LYS A 123 16.05 2.20 7.96
N ALA A 124 15.16 1.24 7.73
CA ALA A 124 15.55 -0.15 7.43
C ALA A 124 16.49 -0.25 6.21
N ALA A 125 16.19 0.49 5.13
CA ALA A 125 17.05 0.52 3.95
C ALA A 125 18.45 1.08 4.23
N LEU A 126 18.53 2.18 5.01
CA LEU A 126 19.80 2.80 5.39
C LEU A 126 20.63 1.87 6.29
N ILE A 127 19.96 1.23 7.27
CA ILE A 127 20.61 0.26 8.17
C ILE A 127 21.15 -0.93 7.37
N GLY A 128 20.35 -1.47 6.45
CA GLY A 128 20.75 -2.57 5.58
C GLY A 128 21.95 -2.20 4.68
N ALA A 129 21.94 -1.01 4.09
CA ALA A 129 23.05 -0.52 3.28
C ALA A 129 24.33 -0.32 4.10
N ALA A 130 24.20 0.24 5.32
CA ALA A 130 25.35 0.40 6.21
C ALA A 130 25.94 -0.95 6.66
N PHE A 131 25.08 -1.91 7.02
CA PHE A 131 25.49 -3.25 7.42
C PHE A 131 26.24 -3.96 6.27
N TYR A 132 25.64 -3.95 5.06
CA TYR A 132 26.28 -4.53 3.87
C TYR A 132 27.61 -3.86 3.54
N GLY A 133 27.70 -2.52 3.65
CA GLY A 133 28.94 -1.79 3.41
C GLY A 133 30.06 -2.18 4.37
N LEU A 134 29.74 -2.38 5.65
CA LEU A 134 30.70 -2.85 6.66
C LEU A 134 31.16 -4.29 6.37
N GLU A 135 30.23 -5.16 5.99
CA GLU A 135 30.52 -6.57 5.67
C GLU A 135 31.44 -6.69 4.44
N VAL A 136 31.17 -5.91 3.38
CA VAL A 136 32.00 -5.89 2.15
C VAL A 136 33.36 -5.23 2.39
N ALA A 137 33.45 -4.24 3.27
CA ALA A 137 34.72 -3.58 3.61
C ALA A 137 35.60 -4.40 4.56
N ASN A 138 35.16 -5.57 5.05
CA ASN A 138 35.87 -6.42 6.03
C ASN A 138 36.26 -5.67 7.33
N ILE A 139 35.42 -4.72 7.78
CA ILE A 139 35.61 -3.93 9.02
C ILE A 139 34.74 -4.51 10.11
#